data_df6a75864dcc9400e0eec05f9cbd6ea5
#
_entry.id   df6a75864dcc9400e0eec05f9cbd6ea5
#
_cell.length_a   1.000
_cell.length_b   1.000
_cell.length_c   1.000
_cell.angle_alpha   90.00
_cell.angle_beta   90.00
_cell.angle_gamma   90.00
#
_symmetry.space_group_name_H-M   'P 1'
#
loop_
_entity.id
_entity.type
_entity.pdbx_description
1 polymer ?
#
loop_
_entity_poly.entity_id
_entity_poly.type
_entity_poly.pdbx_seq_one_letter_code
_entity_poly.pdbx_strand_id
1 'polypeptide(L)'
;TTKLNEAGLSDCRVVQITTKKDGSPIDHDSDPVIIEIHYPVKVSSDAYVRPVVKIEISCLSMKEPYEVKRISSLVGEAFPQIDDETIADIPTIMPTRTFLEKAFLLNEEYQRRNPRTERMSRHLYDLERLMDTQFAEAALSDMDLYHEIIAHRQRFYHVGGVNYELNHPSTITFCP
;
A
#
# COMPACT_ATOMS: atom_id res chain seq x y z
N THR A 1 -16.73 -8.24 -13.85
CA THR A 1 -16.53 -9.29 -14.87
C THR A 1 -16.91 -8.74 -16.26
N THR A 2 -18.07 -8.11 -16.45
CA THR A 2 -18.55 -7.64 -17.77
C THR A 2 -17.52 -6.74 -18.47
N LYS A 3 -16.97 -5.73 -17.81
CA LYS A 3 -15.96 -4.82 -18.40
C LYS A 3 -14.64 -5.54 -18.76
N LEU A 4 -14.24 -6.57 -18.03
CA LEU A 4 -13.06 -7.37 -18.39
C LEU A 4 -13.31 -8.17 -19.67
N ASN A 5 -14.52 -8.72 -19.81
CA ASN A 5 -14.91 -9.44 -21.04
C ASN A 5 -14.95 -8.51 -22.26
N GLU A 6 -15.49 -7.29 -22.08
CA GLU A 6 -15.52 -6.24 -23.12
C GLU A 6 -14.10 -5.81 -23.53
N ALA A 7 -13.15 -5.84 -22.60
CA ALA A 7 -11.73 -5.57 -22.83
C ALA A 7 -10.94 -6.81 -23.35
N GLY A 8 -11.62 -7.90 -23.72
CA GLY A 8 -10.97 -9.12 -24.24
C GLY A 8 -10.27 -9.99 -23.17
N LEU A 9 -10.55 -9.73 -21.89
CA LEU A 9 -9.97 -10.45 -20.74
C LEU A 9 -10.96 -11.49 -20.18
N SER A 10 -11.63 -12.24 -21.04
CA SER A 10 -12.65 -13.24 -20.69
C SER A 10 -12.14 -14.38 -19.81
N ASP A 11 -10.83 -14.70 -19.91
CA ASP A 11 -10.19 -15.76 -19.14
C ASP A 11 -9.83 -15.35 -17.71
N CYS A 12 -10.08 -14.08 -17.34
CA CYS A 12 -9.86 -13.58 -16.00
C CYS A 12 -11.05 -13.87 -15.08
N ARG A 13 -10.77 -14.33 -13.86
CA ARG A 13 -11.78 -14.60 -12.84
C ARG A 13 -11.69 -13.56 -11.71
N VAL A 14 -12.78 -12.85 -11.45
CA VAL A 14 -12.89 -11.89 -10.34
C VAL A 14 -13.50 -12.59 -9.13
N VAL A 15 -12.84 -12.47 -7.98
CA VAL A 15 -13.27 -13.03 -6.70
C VAL A 15 -13.23 -11.94 -5.64
N GLN A 16 -14.32 -11.73 -4.92
CA GLN A 16 -14.31 -10.96 -3.68
C GLN A 16 -13.96 -11.89 -2.53
N ILE A 17 -12.98 -11.51 -1.72
CA ILE A 17 -12.60 -12.27 -0.52
C ILE A 17 -13.55 -11.88 0.59
N THR A 18 -14.25 -12.86 1.17
CA THR A 18 -15.25 -12.68 2.23
C THR A 18 -14.82 -13.25 3.57
N THR A 19 -13.70 -13.95 3.61
CA THR A 19 -13.16 -14.58 4.83
C THR A 19 -11.68 -14.25 5.00
N LYS A 20 -11.25 -14.09 6.25
CA LYS A 20 -9.85 -13.93 6.64
C LYS A 20 -9.08 -15.25 6.49
N LYS A 21 -7.76 -15.21 6.67
CA LYS A 21 -6.88 -16.39 6.60
C LYS A 21 -7.19 -17.43 7.68
N ASP A 22 -7.72 -17.01 8.83
CA ASP A 22 -8.13 -17.87 9.93
C ASP A 22 -9.55 -18.44 9.77
N GLY A 23 -10.22 -18.16 8.64
CA GLY A 23 -11.58 -18.60 8.34
C GLY A 23 -12.69 -17.72 8.90
N SER A 24 -12.37 -16.69 9.69
CA SER A 24 -13.37 -15.73 10.18
C SER A 24 -13.90 -14.85 9.06
N PRO A 25 -15.17 -14.39 9.12
CA PRO A 25 -15.70 -13.47 8.13
C PRO A 25 -14.96 -12.12 8.17
N ILE A 26 -14.89 -11.46 7.00
CA ILE A 26 -14.39 -10.08 6.91
C ILE A 26 -15.46 -9.17 7.53
N ASP A 27 -14.99 -8.31 8.43
CA ASP A 27 -15.80 -7.23 9.00
C ASP A 27 -15.65 -5.99 8.11
N HIS A 28 -16.70 -5.63 7.40
CA HIS A 28 -16.69 -4.51 6.45
C HIS A 28 -16.52 -3.13 7.11
N ASP A 29 -16.71 -3.03 8.44
CA ASP A 29 -16.52 -1.78 9.17
C ASP A 29 -15.04 -1.54 9.54
N SER A 30 -14.25 -2.60 9.67
CA SER A 30 -12.86 -2.54 10.12
C SER A 30 -11.85 -3.12 9.12
N ASP A 31 -12.26 -4.07 8.29
CA ASP A 31 -11.38 -4.73 7.34
C ASP A 31 -11.53 -4.15 5.92
N PRO A 32 -10.48 -4.15 5.11
CA PRO A 32 -10.57 -3.72 3.71
C PRO A 32 -11.43 -4.68 2.89
N VAL A 33 -12.14 -4.14 1.90
CA VAL A 33 -12.73 -4.94 0.83
C VAL A 33 -11.61 -5.42 -0.09
N ILE A 34 -11.49 -6.72 -0.26
CA ILE A 34 -10.44 -7.34 -1.08
C ILE A 34 -11.09 -7.97 -2.31
N ILE A 35 -10.60 -7.56 -3.48
CA ILE A 35 -10.98 -8.13 -4.77
C ILE A 35 -9.73 -8.72 -5.41
N GLU A 36 -9.78 -9.99 -5.78
CA GLU A 36 -8.73 -10.65 -6.54
C GLU A 36 -9.16 -10.87 -7.99
N ILE A 37 -8.33 -10.46 -8.92
CA ILE A 37 -8.48 -10.73 -10.36
C ILE A 37 -7.43 -11.77 -10.72
N HIS A 38 -7.85 -13.01 -10.89
CA HIS A 38 -7.00 -14.11 -11.30
C HIS A 38 -6.91 -14.13 -12.82
N TYR A 39 -5.69 -14.20 -13.36
CA TYR A 39 -5.41 -14.26 -14.78
C TYR A 39 -4.65 -15.53 -15.15
N PRO A 40 -4.81 -16.04 -16.40
CA PRO A 40 -4.13 -17.26 -16.84
C PRO A 40 -2.63 -17.03 -16.96
N VAL A 41 -1.85 -18.00 -16.48
CA VAL A 41 -0.38 -17.97 -16.57
C VAL A 41 0.02 -18.40 -17.98
N LYS A 42 0.81 -17.58 -18.66
CA LYS A 42 1.37 -17.86 -19.98
C LYS A 42 2.81 -18.38 -19.93
N VAL A 43 3.51 -18.10 -18.82
CA VAL A 43 4.91 -18.51 -18.59
C VAL A 43 4.98 -19.14 -17.20
N SER A 44 5.83 -20.16 -17.01
CA SER A 44 6.03 -20.74 -15.67
C SER A 44 6.44 -19.65 -14.69
N SER A 45 5.59 -19.39 -13.69
CA SER A 45 5.87 -18.39 -12.66
C SER A 45 6.62 -19.03 -11.51
N ASP A 46 7.53 -18.25 -10.91
CA ASP A 46 8.10 -18.56 -9.61
C ASP A 46 6.97 -18.61 -8.56
N ALA A 47 7.09 -19.49 -7.57
CA ALA A 47 6.12 -19.64 -6.49
C ALA A 47 5.90 -18.33 -5.65
N TYR A 48 6.82 -17.37 -5.76
CA TYR A 48 6.74 -16.09 -5.10
C TYR A 48 5.70 -15.14 -5.71
N VAL A 49 5.51 -15.17 -7.05
CA VAL A 49 4.57 -14.30 -7.75
C VAL A 49 3.30 -15.08 -8.10
N ARG A 50 2.21 -14.75 -7.42
CA ARG A 50 0.90 -15.32 -7.72
C ARG A 50 0.29 -14.62 -8.95
N PRO A 51 -0.37 -15.36 -9.87
CA PRO A 51 -1.01 -14.78 -11.05
C PRO A 51 -2.34 -14.11 -10.68
N VAL A 52 -2.26 -13.08 -9.86
CA VAL A 52 -3.41 -12.37 -9.34
C VAL A 52 -3.11 -10.88 -9.18
N VAL A 53 -4.02 -10.04 -9.64
CA VAL A 53 -4.06 -8.62 -9.28
C VAL A 53 -4.98 -8.49 -8.08
N LYS A 54 -4.44 -7.97 -6.97
CA LYS A 54 -5.17 -7.74 -5.73
C LYS A 54 -5.52 -6.26 -5.61
N ILE A 55 -6.80 -5.98 -5.45
CA ILE A 55 -7.32 -4.65 -5.17
C ILE A 55 -7.81 -4.64 -3.72
N GLU A 56 -7.26 -3.75 -2.92
CA GLU A 56 -7.67 -3.52 -1.53
C GLU A 56 -8.32 -2.13 -1.44
N ILE A 57 -9.57 -2.09 -1.00
CA ILE A 57 -10.32 -0.85 -0.81
C ILE A 57 -10.55 -0.67 0.68
N SER A 58 -10.03 0.40 1.24
CA SER A 58 -10.12 0.70 2.67
C SER A 58 -10.44 2.16 2.90
N CYS A 59 -11.25 2.44 3.91
CA CYS A 59 -11.50 3.78 4.43
C CYS A 59 -10.50 4.19 5.52
N LEU A 60 -9.57 3.30 5.89
CA LEU A 60 -8.62 3.55 6.98
C LEU A 60 -7.47 4.48 6.58
N SER A 61 -7.15 4.58 5.30
CA SER A 61 -6.07 5.46 4.83
C SER A 61 -6.56 6.88 4.59
N MET A 62 -5.74 7.85 4.98
CA MET A 62 -5.94 9.24 4.56
C MET A 62 -5.89 9.35 3.04
N LYS A 63 -6.60 10.31 2.49
CA LYS A 63 -6.67 10.53 1.06
C LYS A 63 -5.63 11.55 0.57
N GLU A 64 -5.37 12.59 1.34
CA GLU A 64 -4.43 13.68 1.02
C GLU A 64 -3.09 13.52 1.77
N PRO A 65 -2.00 14.09 1.26
CA PRO A 65 -1.88 14.67 -0.07
C PRO A 65 -1.72 13.62 -1.17
N TYR A 66 -2.34 13.86 -2.31
CA TYR A 66 -2.18 13.05 -3.51
C TYR A 66 -2.07 13.94 -4.76
N GLU A 67 -1.56 13.39 -5.84
CA GLU A 67 -1.60 13.98 -7.16
C GLU A 67 -2.02 12.95 -8.21
N VAL A 68 -2.56 13.43 -9.33
CA VAL A 68 -2.88 12.54 -10.44
C VAL A 68 -1.62 12.27 -11.24
N LYS A 69 -1.21 11.00 -11.30
CA LYS A 69 -0.07 10.54 -12.09
C LYS A 69 -0.55 9.78 -13.32
N ARG A 70 0.04 10.12 -14.45
CA ARG A 70 -0.12 9.35 -15.67
C ARG A 70 0.82 8.13 -15.60
N ILE A 71 0.25 6.95 -15.57
CA ILE A 71 0.98 5.69 -15.39
C ILE A 71 0.78 4.83 -16.65
N SER A 72 1.86 4.26 -17.14
CA SER A 72 1.87 3.27 -18.21
C SER A 72 2.45 1.95 -17.70
N SER A 73 2.23 0.87 -18.43
CA SER A 73 2.92 -0.38 -18.18
C SER A 73 4.39 -0.28 -18.62
N LEU A 74 5.28 -1.05 -17.99
CA LEU A 74 6.69 -1.16 -18.43
C LEU A 74 6.78 -1.71 -19.87
N VAL A 75 5.81 -2.54 -20.28
CA VAL A 75 5.73 -3.04 -21.66
C VAL A 75 5.34 -1.90 -22.60
N GLY A 76 4.35 -1.09 -22.26
CA GLY A 76 3.93 0.08 -23.01
C GLY A 76 5.03 1.13 -23.17
N GLU A 77 5.85 1.34 -22.12
CA GLU A 77 7.03 2.21 -22.18
C GLU A 77 8.11 1.67 -23.12
N ALA A 78 8.36 0.35 -23.06
CA ALA A 78 9.38 -0.30 -23.90
C ALA A 78 8.93 -0.51 -25.35
N PHE A 79 7.63 -0.71 -25.58
CA PHE A 79 7.04 -1.04 -26.88
C PHE A 79 5.76 -0.23 -27.18
N PRO A 80 5.85 1.11 -27.22
CA PRO A 80 4.67 1.97 -27.37
C PRO A 80 3.86 1.74 -28.67
N GLN A 81 4.49 1.14 -29.68
CA GLN A 81 3.83 0.77 -30.92
C GLN A 81 2.95 -0.49 -30.83
N ILE A 82 3.07 -1.25 -29.74
CA ILE A 82 2.31 -2.50 -29.52
C ILE A 82 1.27 -2.31 -28.41
N ASP A 83 1.58 -1.48 -27.40
CA ASP A 83 0.76 -1.28 -26.23
C ASP A 83 0.64 0.23 -25.94
N ASP A 84 -0.32 0.87 -26.57
CA ASP A 84 -0.67 2.28 -26.37
C ASP A 84 -1.90 2.48 -25.47
N GLU A 85 -2.60 1.39 -25.11
CA GLU A 85 -3.86 1.42 -24.36
C GLU A 85 -3.67 1.33 -22.84
N THR A 86 -2.47 1.00 -22.33
CA THR A 86 -2.21 0.80 -20.90
C THR A 86 -1.88 2.07 -20.13
N ILE A 87 -2.26 3.22 -20.68
CA ILE A 87 -2.06 4.52 -20.02
C ILE A 87 -3.28 4.86 -19.18
N ALA A 88 -3.08 5.16 -17.90
CA ALA A 88 -4.13 5.57 -16.99
C ALA A 88 -3.70 6.75 -16.12
N ASP A 89 -4.64 7.67 -15.87
CA ASP A 89 -4.46 8.73 -14.89
C ASP A 89 -4.97 8.25 -13.54
N ILE A 90 -4.06 8.11 -12.58
CA ILE A 90 -4.36 7.50 -11.27
C ILE A 90 -4.04 8.48 -10.15
N PRO A 91 -5.00 8.77 -9.23
CA PRO A 91 -4.73 9.47 -8.00
C PRO A 91 -3.68 8.70 -7.19
N THR A 92 -2.52 9.29 -7.00
CA THR A 92 -1.35 8.65 -6.40
C THR A 92 -0.92 9.43 -5.18
N ILE A 93 -0.79 8.74 -4.05
CA ILE A 93 -0.33 9.33 -2.79
C ILE A 93 1.08 9.91 -2.98
N MET A 94 1.30 11.11 -2.44
CA MET A 94 2.60 11.77 -2.49
C MET A 94 3.67 10.97 -1.72
N PRO A 95 4.89 10.85 -2.25
CA PRO A 95 5.98 10.16 -1.57
C PRO A 95 6.30 10.75 -0.19
N THR A 96 6.07 12.04 0.02
CA THR A 96 6.15 12.73 1.32
C THR A 96 5.33 12.01 2.39
N ARG A 97 4.06 11.76 2.11
CA ARG A 97 3.19 11.02 3.02
C ARG A 97 3.61 9.56 3.16
N THR A 98 3.97 8.91 2.04
CA THR A 98 4.42 7.52 2.05
C THR A 98 5.62 7.33 2.97
N PHE A 99 6.56 8.27 2.99
CA PHE A 99 7.73 8.27 3.87
C PHE A 99 7.31 8.24 5.34
N LEU A 100 6.46 9.17 5.78
CA LEU A 100 5.97 9.24 7.17
C LEU A 100 5.17 8.00 7.56
N GLU A 101 4.24 7.53 6.72
CA GLU A 101 3.43 6.37 7.02
C GLU A 101 4.27 5.10 7.18
N LYS A 102 5.34 4.93 6.41
CA LYS A 102 6.24 3.78 6.54
C LYS A 102 7.11 3.89 7.80
N ALA A 103 7.57 5.08 8.16
CA ALA A 103 8.28 5.33 9.40
C ALA A 103 7.41 4.99 10.61
N PHE A 104 6.17 5.49 10.65
CA PHE A 104 5.23 5.21 11.73
C PHE A 104 4.86 3.72 11.80
N LEU A 105 4.61 3.09 10.65
CA LEU A 105 4.30 1.66 10.60
C LEU A 105 5.42 0.82 11.22
N LEU A 106 6.67 1.11 10.92
CA LEU A 106 7.81 0.38 11.49
C LEU A 106 7.93 0.63 13.00
N ASN A 107 7.86 1.89 13.42
CA ASN A 107 7.90 2.23 14.84
C ASN A 107 6.77 1.55 15.64
N GLU A 108 5.55 1.54 15.11
CA GLU A 108 4.40 0.87 15.73
C GLU A 108 4.55 -0.65 15.75
N GLU A 109 5.09 -1.24 14.70
CA GLU A 109 5.31 -2.69 14.64
C GLU A 109 6.36 -3.12 15.70
N TYR A 110 7.43 -2.36 15.88
CA TYR A 110 8.47 -2.67 16.86
C TYR A 110 8.07 -2.39 18.32
N GLN A 111 7.02 -1.64 18.58
CA GLN A 111 6.43 -1.52 19.92
C GLN A 111 5.70 -2.80 20.36
N ARG A 112 5.34 -3.67 19.42
CA ARG A 112 4.56 -4.88 19.73
C ARG A 112 5.45 -5.91 20.42
N ARG A 113 4.86 -6.67 21.36
CA ARG A 113 5.57 -7.76 22.06
C ARG A 113 6.16 -8.81 21.07
N ASN A 114 5.45 -9.07 19.98
CA ASN A 114 5.88 -9.97 18.92
C ASN A 114 5.78 -9.24 17.59
N PRO A 115 6.79 -8.46 17.21
CA PRO A 115 6.78 -7.72 15.96
C PRO A 115 6.84 -8.68 14.77
N ARG A 116 6.16 -8.32 13.69
CA ARG A 116 6.27 -9.05 12.43
C ARG A 116 7.65 -8.78 11.82
N THR A 117 8.30 -9.84 11.40
CA THR A 117 9.57 -9.74 10.66
C THR A 117 9.40 -10.00 9.18
N GLU A 118 8.40 -10.84 8.83
CA GLU A 118 8.14 -11.21 7.44
C GLU A 118 7.71 -9.98 6.62
N ARG A 119 8.39 -9.75 5.50
CA ARG A 119 8.14 -8.68 4.53
C ARG A 119 8.29 -7.25 5.08
N MET A 120 8.92 -7.06 6.24
CA MET A 120 9.15 -5.73 6.81
C MET A 120 10.36 -5.03 6.14
N SER A 121 11.32 -5.78 5.63
CA SER A 121 12.49 -5.26 4.91
C SER A 121 12.14 -4.35 3.73
N ARG A 122 11.01 -4.58 3.06
CA ARG A 122 10.53 -3.71 1.98
C ARG A 122 10.22 -2.28 2.45
N HIS A 123 9.73 -2.12 3.69
CA HIS A 123 9.44 -0.79 4.25
C HIS A 123 10.71 -0.06 4.62
N LEU A 124 11.73 -0.78 5.12
CA LEU A 124 13.07 -0.22 5.33
C LEU A 124 13.72 0.18 4.02
N TYR A 125 13.61 -0.65 2.98
CA TYR A 125 14.08 -0.31 1.65
C TYR A 125 13.42 0.96 1.09
N ASP A 126 12.09 1.07 1.23
CA ASP A 126 11.38 2.26 0.76
C ASP A 126 11.80 3.51 1.52
N LEU A 127 12.04 3.42 2.84
CA LEU A 127 12.55 4.54 3.63
C LEU A 127 13.96 4.94 3.18
N GLU A 128 14.84 3.95 2.99
CA GLU A 128 16.21 4.20 2.49
C GLU A 128 16.18 4.90 1.13
N ARG A 129 15.31 4.44 0.22
CA ARG A 129 15.18 5.05 -1.11
C ARG A 129 14.58 6.45 -1.09
N LEU A 130 13.79 6.80 -0.09
CA LEU A 130 13.14 8.11 0.04
C LEU A 130 13.94 9.10 0.88
N MET A 131 14.75 8.64 1.86
CA MET A 131 15.36 9.48 2.89
C MET A 131 16.27 10.61 2.34
N ASP A 132 16.93 10.39 1.22
CA ASP A 132 17.83 11.37 0.60
C ASP A 132 17.14 12.16 -0.54
N THR A 133 15.81 12.19 -0.54
CA THR A 133 15.03 12.93 -1.53
C THR A 133 14.38 14.17 -0.94
N GLN A 134 14.02 15.12 -1.81
CA GLN A 134 13.22 16.29 -1.45
C GLN A 134 11.90 15.93 -0.73
N PHE A 135 11.39 14.70 -0.94
CA PHE A 135 10.14 14.25 -0.34
C PHE A 135 10.30 13.95 1.16
N ALA A 136 11.41 13.36 1.58
CA ALA A 136 11.69 13.17 3.00
C ALA A 136 11.98 14.50 3.70
N GLU A 137 12.74 15.40 3.06
CA GLU A 137 12.98 16.73 3.58
C GLU A 137 11.67 17.50 3.78
N ALA A 138 10.78 17.51 2.78
CA ALA A 138 9.46 18.10 2.88
C ALA A 138 8.62 17.44 3.98
N ALA A 139 8.66 16.10 4.10
CA ALA A 139 7.92 15.36 5.11
C ALA A 139 8.34 15.72 6.55
N LEU A 140 9.64 15.91 6.78
CA LEU A 140 10.18 16.27 8.10
C LEU A 140 10.02 17.75 8.43
N SER A 141 9.78 18.58 7.41
CA SER A 141 9.55 20.02 7.57
C SER A 141 8.07 20.37 7.73
N ASP A 142 7.16 19.52 7.24
CA ASP A 142 5.71 19.69 7.33
C ASP A 142 5.16 19.04 8.62
N MET A 143 5.29 19.78 9.73
CA MET A 143 4.82 19.29 11.02
C MET A 143 3.30 19.18 11.11
N ASP A 144 2.56 19.92 10.31
CA ASP A 144 1.09 19.82 10.27
C ASP A 144 0.69 18.48 9.66
N LEU A 145 1.21 18.12 8.50
CA LEU A 145 1.01 16.81 7.89
C LEU A 145 1.47 15.67 8.83
N TYR A 146 2.62 15.85 9.49
CA TYR A 146 3.16 14.90 10.45
C TYR A 146 2.15 14.59 11.57
N HIS A 147 1.60 15.62 12.21
CA HIS A 147 0.62 15.49 13.28
C HIS A 147 -0.74 14.97 12.79
N GLU A 148 -1.17 15.38 11.60
CA GLU A 148 -2.41 14.88 10.99
C GLU A 148 -2.36 13.38 10.77
N ILE A 149 -1.25 12.83 10.25
CA ILE A 149 -1.09 11.40 10.05
C ILE A 149 -1.11 10.66 11.39
N ILE A 150 -0.43 11.16 12.43
CA ILE A 150 -0.45 10.52 13.76
C ILE A 150 -1.86 10.50 14.33
N ALA A 151 -2.56 11.64 14.30
CA ALA A 151 -3.93 11.73 14.80
C ALA A 151 -4.88 10.79 14.04
N HIS A 152 -4.71 10.72 12.74
CA HIS A 152 -5.47 9.78 11.89
C HIS A 152 -5.20 8.32 12.28
N ARG A 153 -3.94 7.94 12.44
CA ARG A 153 -3.55 6.57 12.83
C ARG A 153 -4.09 6.23 14.21
N GLN A 154 -3.96 7.12 15.18
CA GLN A 154 -4.50 6.95 16.52
C GLN A 154 -6.02 6.75 16.51
N ARG A 155 -6.73 7.47 15.64
CA ARG A 155 -8.19 7.42 15.55
C ARG A 155 -8.71 6.16 14.85
N PHE A 156 -8.03 5.64 13.84
CA PHE A 156 -8.59 4.63 12.95
C PHE A 156 -7.89 3.26 13.01
N TYR A 157 -6.61 3.19 13.42
CA TYR A 157 -5.89 1.92 13.36
C TYR A 157 -6.06 1.05 14.61
N HIS A 158 -6.18 1.63 15.79
CA HIS A 158 -6.43 0.95 17.07
C HIS A 158 -5.63 -0.35 17.28
N VAL A 159 -4.36 -0.38 16.90
CA VAL A 159 -3.52 -1.58 17.05
C VAL A 159 -3.20 -1.80 18.53
N GLY A 160 -3.54 -2.96 19.05
CA GLY A 160 -3.30 -3.29 20.46
C GLY A 160 -1.80 -3.27 20.81
N GLY A 161 -1.47 -2.63 21.94
CA GLY A 161 -0.10 -2.55 22.42
C GLY A 161 0.77 -1.48 21.75
N VAL A 162 0.18 -0.62 20.93
CA VAL A 162 0.87 0.50 20.27
C VAL A 162 0.51 1.81 20.95
N ASN A 163 1.54 2.59 21.30
CA ASN A 163 1.41 3.99 21.71
C ASN A 163 1.76 4.91 20.55
N TYR A 164 0.75 5.54 19.96
CA TYR A 164 0.92 6.43 18.80
C TYR A 164 1.65 7.74 19.14
N GLU A 165 1.71 8.15 20.41
CA GLU A 165 2.48 9.31 20.85
C GLU A 165 3.99 9.13 20.66
N LEU A 166 4.45 7.87 20.58
CA LEU A 166 5.84 7.53 20.27
C LEU A 166 6.19 7.71 18.77
N ASN A 167 5.24 8.02 17.93
CA ASN A 167 5.47 8.48 16.56
C ASN A 167 5.93 9.94 16.53
N HIS A 168 6.92 10.29 17.35
CA HIS A 168 7.51 11.62 17.42
C HIS A 168 8.97 11.56 16.97
N PRO A 169 9.52 12.59 16.29
CA PRO A 169 10.89 12.56 15.77
C PRO A 169 11.97 12.20 16.78
N SER A 170 11.74 12.54 18.08
CA SER A 170 12.71 12.22 19.16
C SER A 170 12.56 10.83 19.76
N THR A 171 11.48 10.11 19.48
CA THR A 171 11.16 8.81 20.09
C THR A 171 11.00 7.69 19.09
N ILE A 172 10.82 8.02 17.81
CA ILE A 172 10.65 7.03 16.75
C ILE A 172 11.88 6.12 16.63
N THR A 173 11.69 4.83 16.53
CA THR A 173 12.75 3.84 16.35
C THR A 173 12.36 2.80 15.32
N PHE A 174 13.36 2.28 14.59
CA PHE A 174 13.20 1.24 13.58
C PHE A 174 13.88 -0.07 13.98
N CYS A 175 14.32 -0.14 15.21
CA CYS A 175 14.96 -1.31 15.78
C CYS A 175 14.22 -1.73 17.06
N PRO A 176 14.09 -3.05 17.31
CA PRO A 176 13.54 -3.54 18.58
C PRO A 176 14.47 -3.22 19.74
#